data_2dc9e7a855b9cdb58385b867d5200b00
#
_entry.id   2dc9e7a855b9cdb58385b867d5200b00
#
_cell.length_a   1.000
_cell.length_b   1.000
_cell.length_c   1.000
_cell.angle_alpha   90.00
_cell.angle_beta   90.00
_cell.angle_gamma   90.00
#
_symmetry.space_group_name_H-M   'P 1'
#
loop_
_entity.id
_entity.type
_entity.pdbx_description
1 polymer ?
#
loop_
_entity_poly.entity_id
_entity_poly.type
_entity_poly.pdbx_seq_one_letter_code
_entity_poly.pdbx_strand_id
1 'polypeptide(L)'
;MAKANWAVVNPSSGSGDKTINVSSSAEHTGRNARSTVLTITAANVDPKTVNVTQQGKPEFTNNSSDTATAGKAGQNVTISGISNSKKLTFSLGTGDLTISLPAKYTAGGVETNNGTAITGDPGATAQYNWSIVITVGENTTINSMSKQIIVTDEGGNTDTCVLTQAAGDAYLTVSKTAIELTYQGTAVSFNVESNTSWTIS
;
A
#
# COMPACT_ATOMS: atom_id res chain seq x y z
N MET A 1 20.27 29.06 20.66
CA MET A 1 19.99 27.80 19.95
C MET A 1 20.10 28.06 18.46
N ALA A 2 20.78 27.20 17.68
CA ALA A 2 20.88 27.40 16.22
C ALA A 2 19.52 27.13 15.57
N LYS A 3 19.20 27.88 14.49
CA LYS A 3 18.01 27.58 13.69
C LYS A 3 18.05 26.18 13.09
N ALA A 4 16.91 25.56 12.89
CA ALA A 4 16.82 24.25 12.24
C ALA A 4 17.25 24.35 10.76
N ASN A 5 17.89 23.29 10.24
CA ASN A 5 18.45 23.25 8.87
C ASN A 5 17.39 23.39 7.77
N TRP A 6 16.14 23.00 8.05
CA TRP A 6 15.06 23.13 7.08
C TRP A 6 14.62 24.59 6.84
N ALA A 7 14.87 25.51 7.78
CA ALA A 7 14.53 26.92 7.63
C ALA A 7 15.64 27.67 6.87
N VAL A 8 15.33 28.17 5.69
CA VAL A 8 16.23 28.95 4.84
C VAL A 8 15.92 30.42 5.04
N VAL A 9 16.96 31.22 5.28
CA VAL A 9 16.86 32.65 5.54
C VAL A 9 17.71 33.41 4.54
N ASN A 10 17.13 34.38 3.84
CA ASN A 10 17.83 35.21 2.83
C ASN A 10 17.37 36.68 2.85
N PRO A 11 18.30 37.64 3.01
CA PRO A 11 19.70 37.47 3.42
C PRO A 11 19.81 37.00 4.88
N SER A 12 20.95 36.32 5.22
CA SER A 12 21.25 35.86 6.58
C SER A 12 22.04 36.87 7.41
N SER A 13 22.47 38.00 6.80
CA SER A 13 23.15 39.12 7.43
C SER A 13 22.93 40.40 6.62
N GLY A 14 23.17 41.54 7.22
CA GLY A 14 23.03 42.83 6.55
C GLY A 14 23.32 44.01 7.47
N SER A 15 23.21 45.24 6.92
CA SER A 15 23.24 46.50 7.64
C SER A 15 22.09 47.41 7.18
N GLY A 16 21.56 48.27 8.06
CA GLY A 16 20.38 49.09 7.80
C GLY A 16 19.11 48.23 7.64
N ASP A 17 18.06 48.88 7.14
CA ASP A 17 16.75 48.22 6.96
C ASP A 17 16.80 47.19 5.83
N LYS A 18 16.35 45.97 6.10
CA LYS A 18 16.30 44.85 5.15
C LYS A 18 15.03 44.04 5.32
N THR A 19 14.47 43.61 4.21
CA THR A 19 13.45 42.54 4.20
C THR A 19 14.14 41.18 4.20
N ILE A 20 13.74 40.33 5.13
CA ILE A 20 14.25 38.94 5.25
C ILE A 20 13.17 38.02 4.71
N ASN A 21 13.54 37.19 3.75
CA ASN A 21 12.70 36.09 3.25
C ASN A 21 13.03 34.81 4.00
N VAL A 22 12.00 34.12 4.47
CA VAL A 22 12.12 32.84 5.14
C VAL A 22 11.33 31.80 4.35
N SER A 23 12.00 30.71 4.00
CA SER A 23 11.39 29.60 3.28
C SER A 23 11.81 28.25 3.88
N SER A 24 11.22 27.17 3.43
CA SER A 24 11.65 25.82 3.75
C SER A 24 12.53 25.25 2.64
N SER A 25 13.60 24.52 3.00
CA SER A 25 14.46 23.82 2.05
C SER A 25 13.79 22.65 1.35
N ALA A 26 12.70 22.11 1.93
CA ALA A 26 11.97 20.97 1.41
C ALA A 26 10.53 20.92 1.97
N GLU A 27 9.67 20.22 1.27
CA GLU A 27 8.34 19.86 1.77
C GLU A 27 8.45 19.11 3.12
N HIS A 28 7.56 19.43 4.05
CA HIS A 28 7.43 18.69 5.29
C HIS A 28 6.39 17.60 5.11
N THR A 29 6.82 16.36 5.06
CA THR A 29 5.96 15.20 4.77
C THR A 29 5.27 14.62 6.01
N GLY A 30 5.70 15.03 7.21
CA GLY A 30 5.08 14.62 8.48
C GLY A 30 3.77 15.33 8.75
N ARG A 31 2.92 14.69 9.54
CA ARG A 31 1.59 15.19 9.90
C ARG A 31 1.62 16.37 10.87
N ASN A 32 2.57 16.36 11.81
CA ASN A 32 2.68 17.41 12.82
C ASN A 32 3.47 18.60 12.28
N ALA A 33 3.05 19.82 12.63
CA ALA A 33 3.84 21.01 12.34
C ALA A 33 5.22 20.94 13.02
N ARG A 34 6.21 21.57 12.39
CA ARG A 34 7.55 21.74 12.98
C ARG A 34 7.89 23.22 13.13
N SER A 35 8.68 23.55 14.13
CA SER A 35 9.03 24.95 14.43
C SER A 35 10.51 25.12 14.75
N THR A 36 11.00 26.34 14.56
CA THR A 36 12.34 26.78 14.95
C THR A 36 12.32 28.26 15.29
N VAL A 37 13.34 28.71 15.99
CA VAL A 37 13.50 30.12 16.37
C VAL A 37 14.67 30.70 15.59
N LEU A 38 14.44 31.84 14.93
CA LEU A 38 15.49 32.68 14.38
C LEU A 38 15.89 33.70 15.47
N THR A 39 17.18 33.80 15.73
CA THR A 39 17.73 34.81 16.65
C THR A 39 18.53 35.83 15.84
N ILE A 40 18.13 37.08 15.93
CA ILE A 40 18.79 38.21 15.29
C ILE A 40 19.60 38.95 16.36
N THR A 41 20.89 39.15 16.09
CA THR A 41 21.82 39.79 17.01
C THR A 41 22.47 40.99 16.37
N ALA A 42 22.67 42.06 17.12
CA ALA A 42 23.46 43.21 16.72
C ALA A 42 24.30 43.68 17.89
N ALA A 43 25.39 44.44 17.63
CA ALA A 43 26.26 44.96 18.69
C ALA A 43 25.49 45.94 19.58
N ASN A 44 25.67 45.83 20.90
CA ASN A 44 25.11 46.69 21.92
C ASN A 44 23.57 46.74 21.98
N VAL A 45 22.89 45.70 21.47
CA VAL A 45 21.42 45.59 21.51
C VAL A 45 21.05 44.16 21.92
N ASP A 46 20.00 44.01 22.71
CA ASP A 46 19.46 42.70 23.10
C ASP A 46 18.99 41.90 21.85
N PRO A 47 19.32 40.62 21.77
CA PRO A 47 18.85 39.77 20.69
C PRO A 47 17.35 39.77 20.53
N LYS A 48 16.86 39.73 19.28
CA LYS A 48 15.44 39.54 18.95
C LYS A 48 15.23 38.18 18.34
N THR A 49 14.02 37.62 18.56
CA THR A 49 13.67 36.30 18.06
C THR A 49 12.43 36.37 17.19
N VAL A 50 12.40 35.47 16.19
CA VAL A 50 11.23 35.20 15.33
C VAL A 50 10.97 33.71 15.35
N ASN A 51 9.75 33.32 15.72
CA ASN A 51 9.31 31.93 15.62
C ASN A 51 8.88 31.62 14.18
N VAL A 52 9.41 30.55 13.63
CA VAL A 52 9.06 30.07 12.29
C VAL A 52 8.43 28.68 12.44
N THR A 53 7.23 28.52 11.90
CA THR A 53 6.49 27.25 11.90
C THR A 53 6.20 26.83 10.47
N GLN A 54 6.52 25.58 10.14
CA GLN A 54 6.07 24.93 8.91
C GLN A 54 4.95 23.96 9.27
N GLN A 55 3.80 24.09 8.61
CA GLN A 55 2.64 23.23 8.82
C GLN A 55 2.96 21.80 8.44
N GLY A 56 2.31 20.84 9.10
CA GLY A 56 2.32 19.44 8.70
C GLY A 56 1.57 19.22 7.40
N LYS A 57 1.93 18.15 6.70
CA LYS A 57 1.17 17.68 5.53
C LYS A 57 -0.13 17.02 6.01
N PRO A 58 -1.28 17.29 5.38
CA PRO A 58 -2.51 16.56 5.65
C PRO A 58 -2.28 15.03 5.60
N GLU A 59 -3.04 14.28 6.36
CA GLU A 59 -2.97 12.82 6.32
C GLU A 59 -3.22 12.29 4.92
N PHE A 60 -2.46 11.28 4.56
CA PHE A 60 -2.60 10.59 3.28
C PHE A 60 -2.09 9.15 3.39
N THR A 61 -2.57 8.31 2.49
CA THR A 61 -2.00 7.01 2.15
C THR A 61 -2.09 6.81 0.66
N ASN A 62 -1.01 6.34 0.04
CA ASN A 62 -0.95 6.06 -1.39
C ASN A 62 -0.26 4.71 -1.62
N ASN A 63 -0.81 3.90 -2.52
CA ASN A 63 -0.14 2.71 -3.03
C ASN A 63 1.07 3.09 -3.89
N SER A 64 2.08 2.24 -3.93
CA SER A 64 3.18 2.36 -4.90
C SER A 64 2.75 1.96 -6.32
N SER A 65 1.67 1.16 -6.43
CA SER A 65 1.04 0.75 -7.68
C SER A 65 -0.44 0.46 -7.44
N ASP A 66 -1.27 0.87 -8.37
CA ASP A 66 -2.72 0.61 -8.36
C ASP A 66 -3.07 -0.82 -8.77
N THR A 67 -2.07 -1.60 -9.21
CA THR A 67 -2.24 -2.99 -9.64
C THR A 67 -1.16 -3.90 -9.08
N ALA A 68 -1.55 -5.16 -8.83
CA ALA A 68 -0.67 -6.25 -8.46
C ALA A 68 -1.11 -7.53 -9.20
N THR A 69 -0.21 -8.48 -9.39
CA THR A 69 -0.51 -9.71 -10.11
C THR A 69 -0.04 -10.95 -9.37
N ALA A 70 -0.79 -12.04 -9.50
CA ALA A 70 -0.41 -13.37 -9.07
C ALA A 70 -0.48 -14.35 -10.25
N GLY A 71 0.44 -15.31 -10.28
CA GLY A 71 0.40 -16.43 -11.22
C GLY A 71 -0.73 -17.42 -10.89
N LYS A 72 -1.08 -18.29 -11.85
CA LYS A 72 -2.11 -19.34 -11.68
C LYS A 72 -1.84 -20.30 -10.52
N ALA A 73 -0.58 -20.62 -10.27
CA ALA A 73 -0.17 -21.52 -9.17
C ALA A 73 -0.33 -20.90 -7.77
N GLY A 74 -0.68 -19.59 -7.71
CA GLY A 74 -0.70 -18.85 -6.47
C GLY A 74 0.70 -18.46 -6.00
N GLN A 75 0.77 -17.46 -5.16
CA GLN A 75 2.02 -16.94 -4.57
C GLN A 75 1.73 -15.93 -3.46
N ASN A 76 2.75 -15.55 -2.73
CA ASN A 76 2.69 -14.37 -1.89
C ASN A 76 2.87 -13.11 -2.75
N VAL A 77 1.94 -12.16 -2.60
CA VAL A 77 1.97 -10.86 -3.27
C VAL A 77 2.15 -9.77 -2.24
N THR A 78 3.18 -8.94 -2.42
CA THR A 78 3.41 -7.77 -1.57
C THR A 78 2.79 -6.54 -2.22
N ILE A 79 1.89 -5.87 -1.50
CA ILE A 79 1.39 -4.54 -1.83
C ILE A 79 2.05 -3.56 -0.87
N SER A 80 2.52 -2.44 -1.38
CA SER A 80 3.25 -1.44 -0.61
C SER A 80 2.82 -0.02 -0.98
N GLY A 81 3.20 0.92 -0.13
CA GLY A 81 2.90 2.33 -0.37
C GLY A 81 3.58 3.23 0.65
N ILE A 82 3.14 4.48 0.66
CA ILE A 82 3.61 5.52 1.58
C ILE A 82 2.43 6.14 2.31
N SER A 83 2.66 6.58 3.54
CA SER A 83 1.68 7.30 4.35
C SER A 83 2.36 8.17 5.39
N ASN A 84 1.65 9.14 5.92
CA ASN A 84 2.01 9.85 7.15
C ASN A 84 0.97 9.65 8.26
N SER A 85 -0.01 8.78 8.07
CA SER A 85 -1.06 8.52 9.06
C SER A 85 -0.53 7.78 10.28
N LYS A 86 -1.18 7.97 11.40
CA LYS A 86 -0.88 7.25 12.65
C LYS A 86 -1.44 5.82 12.64
N LYS A 87 -2.41 5.53 11.76
CA LYS A 87 -3.09 4.23 11.67
C LYS A 87 -3.47 3.95 10.23
N LEU A 88 -3.30 2.69 9.80
CA LEU A 88 -3.82 2.21 8.52
C LEU A 88 -4.78 1.04 8.76
N THR A 89 -5.81 0.98 7.94
CA THR A 89 -6.79 -0.10 7.92
C THR A 89 -6.86 -0.66 6.49
N PHE A 90 -6.67 -1.96 6.36
CA PHE A 90 -6.80 -2.67 5.09
C PHE A 90 -8.13 -3.42 5.06
N SER A 91 -8.82 -3.33 3.94
CA SER A 91 -10.10 -4.02 3.68
C SER A 91 -10.14 -4.58 2.27
N LEU A 92 -11.03 -5.55 2.04
CA LEU A 92 -11.30 -6.09 0.71
C LEU A 92 -12.48 -5.35 0.10
N GLY A 93 -12.31 -4.92 -1.15
CA GLY A 93 -13.36 -4.38 -1.99
C GLY A 93 -13.99 -5.43 -2.90
N THR A 94 -14.48 -5.00 -4.06
CA THR A 94 -15.12 -5.86 -5.06
C THR A 94 -14.14 -6.81 -5.74
N GLY A 95 -14.67 -7.89 -6.35
CA GLY A 95 -13.91 -8.88 -7.12
C GLY A 95 -14.22 -10.31 -6.68
N ASP A 96 -13.89 -11.24 -7.56
CA ASP A 96 -14.20 -12.67 -7.47
C ASP A 96 -13.04 -13.52 -6.90
N LEU A 97 -11.81 -12.97 -6.84
CA LEU A 97 -10.67 -13.64 -6.24
C LEU A 97 -10.89 -13.83 -4.73
N THR A 98 -10.83 -15.07 -4.28
CA THR A 98 -10.95 -15.41 -2.86
C THR A 98 -9.60 -15.35 -2.17
N ILE A 99 -9.44 -14.36 -1.30
CA ILE A 99 -8.25 -14.14 -0.47
C ILE A 99 -8.66 -13.70 0.93
N SER A 100 -7.74 -13.82 1.88
CA SER A 100 -7.87 -13.24 3.21
C SER A 100 -6.78 -12.21 3.44
N LEU A 101 -7.13 -11.11 4.11
CA LEU A 101 -6.13 -10.16 4.56
C LEU A 101 -5.37 -10.71 5.76
N PRO A 102 -4.04 -10.53 5.84
CA PRO A 102 -3.29 -10.84 7.04
C PRO A 102 -3.73 -9.94 8.20
N ALA A 103 -3.62 -10.46 9.42
CA ALA A 103 -3.94 -9.69 10.63
C ALA A 103 -2.98 -8.50 10.85
N LYS A 104 -1.81 -8.52 10.22
CA LYS A 104 -0.74 -7.55 10.40
C LYS A 104 -0.18 -7.06 9.08
N TYR A 105 0.39 -5.86 9.11
CA TYR A 105 1.16 -5.23 8.06
C TYR A 105 2.42 -4.59 8.64
N THR A 106 3.36 -4.16 7.79
CA THR A 106 4.56 -3.43 8.22
C THR A 106 4.40 -1.95 7.90
N ALA A 107 4.67 -1.08 8.87
CA ALA A 107 4.63 0.38 8.71
C ALA A 107 5.85 1.01 9.36
N GLY A 108 6.64 1.79 8.61
CA GLY A 108 7.87 2.41 9.12
C GLY A 108 8.88 1.39 9.69
N GLY A 109 8.87 0.15 9.18
CA GLY A 109 9.70 -0.94 9.68
C GLY A 109 9.14 -1.68 10.90
N VAL A 110 7.95 -1.31 11.39
CA VAL A 110 7.31 -1.93 12.57
C VAL A 110 6.12 -2.78 12.14
N GLU A 111 6.06 -4.01 12.63
CA GLU A 111 4.89 -4.88 12.46
C GLU A 111 3.72 -4.37 13.30
N THR A 112 2.57 -4.15 12.66
CA THR A 112 1.40 -3.50 13.26
C THR A 112 0.14 -4.30 12.95
N ASN A 113 -0.77 -4.44 13.90
CA ASN A 113 -2.07 -5.07 13.64
C ASN A 113 -2.92 -4.16 12.74
N ASN A 114 -3.66 -4.77 11.81
CA ASN A 114 -4.58 -4.06 10.93
C ASN A 114 -5.59 -3.23 11.74
N GLY A 115 -5.73 -1.94 11.38
CA GLY A 115 -6.66 -1.02 12.05
C GLY A 115 -6.23 -0.53 13.43
N THR A 116 -5.00 -0.78 13.87
CA THR A 116 -4.48 -0.25 15.15
C THR A 116 -3.45 0.85 14.93
N ALA A 117 -3.22 1.66 15.96
CA ALA A 117 -2.21 2.72 15.91
C ALA A 117 -0.80 2.11 15.78
N ILE A 118 0.02 2.73 14.91
CA ILE A 118 1.40 2.32 14.65
C ILE A 118 2.29 2.77 15.81
N THR A 119 3.02 1.85 16.40
CA THR A 119 3.93 2.14 17.52
C THR A 119 4.99 3.17 17.10
N GLY A 120 5.17 4.19 17.92
CA GLY A 120 6.15 5.26 17.69
C GLY A 120 5.71 6.32 16.69
N ASP A 121 4.49 6.22 16.13
CA ASP A 121 3.89 7.22 15.24
C ASP A 121 4.88 7.77 14.18
N PRO A 122 5.37 6.93 13.26
CA PRO A 122 6.41 7.34 12.29
C PRO A 122 5.92 8.47 11.36
N GLY A 123 4.60 8.62 11.20
CA GLY A 123 3.98 9.65 10.38
C GLY A 123 3.94 11.05 11.02
N ALA A 124 4.27 11.17 12.31
CA ALA A 124 4.22 12.44 13.00
C ALA A 124 5.18 13.47 12.41
N THR A 125 6.42 13.06 12.08
CA THR A 125 7.50 13.97 11.62
C THR A 125 7.91 13.77 10.17
N ALA A 126 7.56 12.65 9.54
CA ALA A 126 7.85 12.34 8.14
C ALA A 126 6.88 11.28 7.61
N GLN A 127 6.73 11.18 6.29
CA GLN A 127 6.09 10.00 5.69
C GLN A 127 6.93 8.75 5.92
N TYR A 128 6.28 7.60 5.88
CA TYR A 128 6.90 6.27 6.01
C TYR A 128 6.39 5.33 4.93
N ASN A 129 7.15 4.25 4.67
CA ASN A 129 6.72 3.17 3.81
C ASN A 129 5.88 2.16 4.60
N TRP A 130 4.87 1.59 3.96
CA TRP A 130 4.12 0.46 4.47
C TRP A 130 4.08 -0.68 3.46
N SER A 131 3.84 -1.89 3.94
CA SER A 131 3.63 -3.06 3.11
C SER A 131 2.73 -4.08 3.79
N ILE A 132 1.95 -4.81 2.96
CA ILE A 132 1.13 -5.95 3.36
C ILE A 132 1.43 -7.12 2.42
N VAL A 133 1.50 -8.34 2.96
CA VAL A 133 1.75 -9.57 2.19
C VAL A 133 0.47 -10.40 2.15
N ILE A 134 -0.05 -10.64 0.96
CA ILE A 134 -1.28 -11.40 0.72
C ILE A 134 -0.90 -12.73 0.11
N THR A 135 -1.34 -13.84 0.71
CA THR A 135 -1.19 -15.17 0.14
C THR A 135 -2.35 -15.45 -0.81
N VAL A 136 -2.01 -15.72 -2.06
CA VAL A 136 -2.95 -16.11 -3.12
C VAL A 136 -2.78 -17.61 -3.36
N GLY A 137 -3.89 -18.34 -3.30
CA GLY A 137 -3.92 -19.79 -3.60
C GLY A 137 -3.88 -20.08 -5.11
N GLU A 138 -3.89 -21.35 -5.49
CA GLU A 138 -3.96 -21.75 -6.89
C GLU A 138 -5.31 -21.39 -7.51
N ASN A 139 -5.31 -20.92 -8.77
CA ASN A 139 -6.49 -20.76 -9.59
C ASN A 139 -6.66 -21.98 -10.51
N THR A 140 -7.61 -22.84 -10.18
CA THR A 140 -7.93 -24.04 -10.97
C THR A 140 -8.99 -23.80 -12.05
N THR A 141 -9.51 -22.55 -12.14
CA THR A 141 -10.51 -22.17 -13.17
C THR A 141 -9.81 -21.61 -14.41
N ILE A 142 -10.52 -21.63 -15.55
CA ILE A 142 -10.03 -21.10 -16.82
C ILE A 142 -10.19 -19.57 -16.93
N ASN A 143 -10.68 -18.90 -15.90
CA ASN A 143 -10.87 -17.46 -15.88
C ASN A 143 -9.84 -16.80 -14.98
N SER A 144 -9.36 -15.63 -15.38
CA SER A 144 -8.63 -14.75 -14.47
C SER A 144 -9.59 -14.19 -13.42
N MET A 145 -9.09 -13.99 -12.21
CA MET A 145 -9.85 -13.44 -11.09
C MET A 145 -9.19 -12.17 -10.57
N SER A 146 -9.96 -11.33 -9.92
CA SER A 146 -9.43 -10.11 -9.31
C SER A 146 -10.06 -9.80 -7.96
N LYS A 147 -9.37 -8.99 -7.15
CA LYS A 147 -9.88 -8.45 -5.89
C LYS A 147 -9.26 -7.08 -5.63
N GLN A 148 -10.09 -6.15 -5.21
CA GLN A 148 -9.64 -4.86 -4.71
C GLN A 148 -9.13 -5.01 -3.27
N ILE A 149 -7.96 -4.44 -3.01
CA ILE A 149 -7.39 -4.23 -1.69
C ILE A 149 -7.38 -2.73 -1.44
N ILE A 150 -8.07 -2.30 -0.41
CA ILE A 150 -8.26 -0.90 -0.06
C ILE A 150 -7.47 -0.62 1.21
N VAL A 151 -6.60 0.39 1.17
CA VAL A 151 -5.96 0.96 2.34
C VAL A 151 -6.68 2.25 2.72
N THR A 152 -6.96 2.43 4.01
CA THR A 152 -7.60 3.63 4.56
C THR A 152 -6.73 4.18 5.69
N ASP A 153 -6.45 5.48 5.67
CA ASP A 153 -5.75 6.16 6.76
C ASP A 153 -6.71 6.57 7.90
N GLU A 154 -6.19 7.13 8.99
CA GLU A 154 -7.03 7.56 10.12
C GLU A 154 -7.93 8.75 9.77
N GLY A 155 -7.51 9.59 8.81
CA GLY A 155 -8.30 10.71 8.28
C GLY A 155 -9.44 10.30 7.35
N GLY A 156 -9.51 9.02 6.97
CA GLY A 156 -10.54 8.47 6.07
C GLY A 156 -10.17 8.56 4.59
N ASN A 157 -8.95 8.98 4.23
CA ASN A 157 -8.49 8.91 2.84
C ASN A 157 -8.21 7.47 2.47
N THR A 158 -8.58 7.08 1.26
CA THR A 158 -8.44 5.71 0.76
C THR A 158 -7.63 5.66 -0.52
N ASP A 159 -6.94 4.55 -0.71
CA ASP A 159 -6.35 4.18 -1.99
C ASP A 159 -6.56 2.70 -2.26
N THR A 160 -6.63 2.31 -3.54
CA THR A 160 -7.04 0.96 -3.96
C THR A 160 -6.01 0.35 -4.90
N CYS A 161 -5.59 -0.88 -4.58
CA CYS A 161 -4.81 -1.72 -5.47
C CYS A 161 -5.68 -2.88 -5.96
N VAL A 162 -5.70 -3.14 -7.28
CA VAL A 162 -6.40 -4.29 -7.87
C VAL A 162 -5.41 -5.44 -8.04
N LEU A 163 -5.58 -6.48 -7.23
CA LEU A 163 -4.85 -7.74 -7.38
C LEU A 163 -5.56 -8.63 -8.39
N THR A 164 -4.85 -9.01 -9.47
CA THR A 164 -5.34 -9.90 -10.53
C THR A 164 -4.57 -11.22 -10.49
N GLN A 165 -5.26 -12.34 -10.52
CA GLN A 165 -4.68 -13.67 -10.65
C GLN A 165 -4.90 -14.23 -12.07
N ALA A 166 -3.85 -14.80 -12.67
CA ALA A 166 -3.93 -15.45 -13.96
C ALA A 166 -4.87 -16.68 -13.93
N ALA A 167 -5.53 -16.93 -15.05
CA ALA A 167 -6.35 -18.13 -15.26
C ALA A 167 -5.52 -19.41 -15.12
N GLY A 168 -6.14 -20.47 -14.60
CA GLY A 168 -5.61 -21.84 -14.64
C GLY A 168 -5.64 -22.45 -16.03
N ASP A 169 -5.02 -23.61 -16.17
CA ASP A 169 -5.02 -24.33 -17.44
C ASP A 169 -6.37 -25.03 -17.67
N ALA A 170 -6.81 -25.07 -18.93
CA ALA A 170 -7.91 -25.93 -19.33
C ALA A 170 -7.43 -27.39 -19.31
N TYR A 171 -8.27 -28.29 -18.80
CA TYR A 171 -7.98 -29.73 -18.85
C TYR A 171 -9.22 -30.52 -19.22
N LEU A 172 -8.97 -31.70 -19.80
CA LEU A 172 -9.95 -32.71 -20.11
C LEU A 172 -9.28 -34.09 -19.95
N THR A 173 -9.81 -34.92 -19.07
CA THR A 173 -9.33 -36.29 -18.86
C THR A 173 -10.47 -37.30 -18.90
N VAL A 174 -10.16 -38.53 -19.23
CA VAL A 174 -11.12 -39.63 -19.23
C VAL A 174 -10.59 -40.80 -18.39
N SER A 175 -11.46 -41.46 -17.64
CA SER A 175 -11.07 -42.59 -16.78
C SER A 175 -10.77 -43.85 -17.56
N LYS A 176 -11.17 -43.96 -18.84
CA LYS A 176 -10.92 -45.09 -19.74
C LYS A 176 -10.69 -44.56 -21.16
N THR A 177 -9.69 -45.10 -21.85
CA THR A 177 -9.38 -44.80 -23.25
C THR A 177 -9.93 -45.86 -24.24
N ALA A 178 -10.42 -46.98 -23.70
CA ALA A 178 -11.08 -48.06 -24.45
C ALA A 178 -12.23 -48.65 -23.64
N ILE A 179 -13.28 -49.00 -24.30
CA ILE A 179 -14.44 -49.67 -23.73
C ILE A 179 -14.80 -50.85 -24.67
N GLU A 180 -14.96 -52.02 -24.09
CA GLU A 180 -15.47 -53.18 -24.79
C GLU A 180 -16.90 -53.43 -24.32
N LEU A 181 -17.83 -53.54 -25.24
CA LEU A 181 -19.22 -53.94 -24.99
C LEU A 181 -19.39 -55.42 -25.25
N THR A 182 -20.16 -56.09 -24.40
CA THR A 182 -20.55 -57.47 -24.69
C THR A 182 -21.52 -57.53 -25.89
N TYR A 183 -21.70 -58.70 -26.46
CA TYR A 183 -22.67 -58.88 -27.57
C TYR A 183 -24.11 -58.54 -27.15
N GLN A 184 -24.44 -58.61 -25.88
CA GLN A 184 -25.75 -58.21 -25.33
C GLN A 184 -25.90 -56.66 -25.24
N GLY A 185 -24.82 -55.91 -25.44
CA GLY A 185 -24.86 -54.44 -25.36
C GLY A 185 -24.99 -53.90 -23.94
N THR A 186 -24.49 -54.65 -22.93
CA THR A 186 -24.52 -54.15 -21.54
C THR A 186 -23.76 -52.84 -21.41
N ALA A 187 -24.39 -51.83 -20.80
CA ALA A 187 -23.79 -50.51 -20.61
C ALA A 187 -22.51 -50.57 -19.75
N VAL A 188 -21.49 -49.88 -20.25
CA VAL A 188 -20.22 -49.68 -19.53
C VAL A 188 -20.00 -48.15 -19.40
N SER A 189 -19.69 -47.71 -18.19
CA SER A 189 -19.48 -46.31 -17.88
C SER A 189 -17.99 -45.96 -17.83
N PHE A 190 -17.70 -44.68 -18.13
CA PHE A 190 -16.43 -44.01 -17.84
C PHE A 190 -16.71 -42.59 -17.37
N ASN A 191 -15.75 -41.98 -16.67
CA ASN A 191 -15.84 -40.61 -16.18
C ASN A 191 -15.07 -39.67 -17.09
N VAL A 192 -15.60 -38.50 -17.27
CA VAL A 192 -14.94 -37.34 -17.90
C VAL A 192 -14.73 -36.30 -16.77
N GLU A 193 -13.52 -35.81 -16.65
CA GLU A 193 -13.18 -34.70 -15.76
C GLU A 193 -12.67 -33.52 -16.59
N SER A 194 -13.23 -32.33 -16.38
CA SER A 194 -12.89 -31.13 -17.11
C SER A 194 -13.29 -29.89 -16.33
N ASN A 195 -12.53 -28.79 -16.49
CA ASN A 195 -12.93 -27.45 -16.02
C ASN A 195 -13.50 -26.59 -17.17
N THR A 196 -13.76 -27.19 -18.34
CA THR A 196 -14.40 -26.56 -19.51
C THR A 196 -15.61 -27.36 -19.98
N SER A 197 -16.44 -26.76 -20.84
CA SER A 197 -17.50 -27.48 -21.54
C SER A 197 -16.89 -28.48 -22.53
N TRP A 198 -17.50 -29.68 -22.66
CA TRP A 198 -17.09 -30.71 -23.60
C TRP A 198 -18.29 -31.35 -24.30
N THR A 199 -18.05 -31.95 -25.45
CA THR A 199 -19.06 -32.69 -26.24
C THR A 199 -18.52 -34.04 -26.68
N ILE A 200 -19.41 -35.01 -26.86
CA ILE A 200 -19.12 -36.32 -27.51
C ILE A 200 -19.80 -36.33 -28.89
N SER A 201 -19.03 -36.64 -29.89
CA SER A 201 -19.50 -36.77 -31.30
C SER A 201 -19.35 -38.20 -31.81
#